data_921114800a2822238342e35a204e4ff3
#
_entry.id   921114800a2822238342e35a204e4ff3
#
_cell.length_a   1.000
_cell.length_b   1.000
_cell.length_c   1.000
_cell.angle_alpha   90.00
_cell.angle_beta   90.00
_cell.angle_gamma   90.00
#
_symmetry.space_group_name_H-M   'P 1'
#
loop_
_entity.id
_entity.type
_entity.pdbx_description
1 polymer ?
#
loop_
_entity_poly.entity_id
_entity_poly.type
_entity_poly.pdbx_seq_one_letter_code
_entity_poly.pdbx_strand_id
1 'polypeptide(L)'
;MSSKSVRYSKFHCLEKIKAMNEILFLVVPCYNEEEVLPETARRLGDKLAALTAAGKISPDSRVLFVNDGSKDRTWELIRGLHARDPRFLGADLTRNRGHQNALLAGLMTAKDRCDMAISMDADLQDDVDAVDAMVDAYHQGCDIVYGVRSSRKKDTFFKRFTAEAFYRLMNRMGAETVFNHADYRLMSRRALEGLSQFKEVNLFLRGIVPMIGYTTGTVEYERGERFAGESKYPLKKMVAFALEGITSLSTKPIRMVTGLGFLIFLVSILMLIYSIVRWATGATILGWASVICSVWAIGGLILLSLGIIGEYIGKIYLETKGRPRFLIRELLEDEDEKTV
;
A
#
# COMPACT_ATOMS: atom_id res chain seq x y z
N MET A 1 -12.41 -35.56 -38.56
CA MET A 1 -12.82 -34.83 -37.31
C MET A 1 -11.96 -35.19 -36.09
N SER A 2 -10.64 -35.41 -36.23
CA SER A 2 -9.83 -35.90 -35.09
C SER A 2 -8.67 -34.98 -34.66
N SER A 3 -8.38 -33.90 -35.40
CA SER A 3 -7.16 -33.10 -35.10
C SER A 3 -7.37 -31.89 -34.15
N LYS A 4 -8.61 -31.40 -34.02
CA LYS A 4 -8.90 -30.26 -33.12
C LYS A 4 -9.04 -30.68 -31.64
N SER A 5 -9.57 -31.85 -31.37
CA SER A 5 -9.75 -32.38 -30.00
C SER A 5 -8.40 -32.69 -29.30
N VAL A 6 -7.41 -33.18 -30.07
CA VAL A 6 -6.07 -33.50 -29.52
C VAL A 6 -5.25 -32.25 -29.23
N ARG A 7 -5.44 -31.16 -29.97
CA ARG A 7 -4.77 -29.86 -29.68
C ARG A 7 -5.32 -29.19 -28.43
N TYR A 8 -6.63 -29.19 -28.20
CA TYR A 8 -7.23 -28.65 -26.96
C TYR A 8 -6.80 -29.41 -25.72
N SER A 9 -6.75 -30.76 -25.80
CA SER A 9 -6.27 -31.60 -24.67
C SER A 9 -4.79 -31.34 -24.31
N LYS A 10 -3.91 -31.19 -25.33
CA LYS A 10 -2.50 -30.86 -25.07
C LYS A 10 -2.29 -29.46 -24.47
N PHE A 11 -3.03 -28.46 -24.94
CA PHE A 11 -2.93 -27.10 -24.38
C PHE A 11 -3.37 -27.08 -22.91
N HIS A 12 -4.51 -27.68 -22.61
CA HIS A 12 -5.02 -27.74 -21.22
C HIS A 12 -4.12 -28.59 -20.30
N CYS A 13 -3.45 -29.62 -20.82
CA CYS A 13 -2.48 -30.41 -20.08
C CYS A 13 -1.18 -29.61 -19.81
N LEU A 14 -0.71 -28.83 -20.80
CA LEU A 14 0.49 -27.99 -20.63
C LEU A 14 0.26 -26.81 -19.67
N GLU A 15 -0.92 -26.18 -19.71
CA GLU A 15 -1.31 -25.14 -18.76
C GLU A 15 -1.40 -25.71 -17.33
N LYS A 16 -1.95 -26.88 -17.16
CA LYS A 16 -2.04 -27.55 -15.86
C LYS A 16 -0.68 -27.97 -15.30
N ILE A 17 0.23 -28.46 -16.16
CA ILE A 17 1.60 -28.80 -15.78
C ILE A 17 2.38 -27.52 -15.43
N LYS A 18 2.16 -26.40 -16.12
CA LYS A 18 2.78 -25.11 -15.79
C LYS A 18 2.30 -24.62 -14.45
N ALA A 19 1.01 -24.63 -14.16
CA ALA A 19 0.43 -24.22 -12.89
C ALA A 19 0.98 -25.04 -11.69
N MET A 20 1.15 -26.35 -11.86
CA MET A 20 1.68 -27.24 -10.83
C MET A 20 3.14 -26.96 -10.44
N ASN A 21 3.88 -26.20 -11.28
CA ASN A 21 5.30 -25.85 -11.05
C ASN A 21 5.48 -24.38 -10.59
N GLU A 22 4.41 -23.58 -10.55
CA GLU A 22 4.53 -22.17 -10.17
C GLU A 22 4.52 -22.01 -8.65
N ILE A 23 5.55 -21.34 -8.14
CA ILE A 23 5.79 -21.15 -6.70
C ILE A 23 5.03 -19.92 -6.22
N LEU A 24 4.18 -20.11 -5.22
CA LEU A 24 3.46 -19.05 -4.50
C LEU A 24 4.14 -18.74 -3.17
N PHE A 25 4.40 -17.46 -2.91
CA PHE A 25 4.73 -16.98 -1.57
C PHE A 25 3.57 -16.18 -0.98
N LEU A 26 3.14 -16.56 0.23
CA LEU A 26 2.22 -15.76 1.05
C LEU A 26 3.06 -14.89 1.98
N VAL A 27 3.07 -13.57 1.75
CA VAL A 27 3.90 -12.61 2.51
C VAL A 27 3.05 -11.91 3.56
N VAL A 28 3.42 -12.11 4.82
CA VAL A 28 2.63 -11.69 5.99
C VAL A 28 3.48 -10.83 6.93
N PRO A 29 3.35 -9.48 6.92
CA PRO A 29 4.02 -8.63 7.89
C PRO A 29 3.38 -8.77 9.28
N CYS A 30 4.22 -8.91 10.32
CA CYS A 30 3.82 -9.13 11.69
C CYS A 30 4.45 -8.10 12.63
N TYR A 31 3.65 -7.51 13.52
CA TYR A 31 4.13 -6.64 14.60
C TYR A 31 3.31 -6.80 15.87
N ASN A 32 3.88 -7.47 16.87
CA ASN A 32 3.20 -7.84 18.11
C ASN A 32 1.90 -8.65 17.85
N GLU A 33 2.05 -9.77 17.17
CA GLU A 33 0.95 -10.65 16.73
C GLU A 33 1.02 -12.05 17.42
N GLU A 34 1.61 -12.15 18.61
CA GLU A 34 1.80 -13.44 19.31
C GLU A 34 0.50 -14.21 19.54
N GLU A 35 -0.64 -13.50 19.73
CA GLU A 35 -1.94 -14.12 19.98
C GLU A 35 -2.58 -14.70 18.70
N VAL A 36 -2.34 -14.08 17.55
CA VAL A 36 -3.02 -14.41 16.28
C VAL A 36 -2.17 -15.34 15.40
N LEU A 37 -0.86 -15.19 15.46
CA LEU A 37 0.10 -15.85 14.58
C LEU A 37 -0.06 -17.38 14.49
N PRO A 38 -0.32 -18.14 15.57
CA PRO A 38 -0.49 -19.59 15.48
C PRO A 38 -1.68 -20.00 14.62
N GLU A 39 -2.80 -19.29 14.73
CA GLU A 39 -4.01 -19.58 13.93
C GLU A 39 -3.80 -19.12 12.48
N THR A 40 -3.13 -17.99 12.27
CA THR A 40 -2.76 -17.51 10.93
C THR A 40 -1.89 -18.53 10.22
N ALA A 41 -0.84 -19.02 10.87
CA ALA A 41 0.04 -20.04 10.31
C ALA A 41 -0.73 -21.33 9.95
N ARG A 42 -1.62 -21.80 10.85
CA ARG A 42 -2.44 -22.97 10.57
C ARG A 42 -3.29 -22.79 9.32
N ARG A 43 -4.05 -21.68 9.22
CA ARG A 43 -4.94 -21.44 8.05
C ARG A 43 -4.17 -21.29 6.75
N LEU A 44 -3.04 -20.59 6.77
CA LEU A 44 -2.21 -20.41 5.59
C LEU A 44 -1.53 -21.72 5.15
N GLY A 45 -1.06 -22.52 6.11
CA GLY A 45 -0.53 -23.85 5.85
C GLY A 45 -1.57 -24.81 5.24
N ASP A 46 -2.80 -24.80 5.78
CA ASP A 46 -3.93 -25.58 5.24
C ASP A 46 -4.28 -25.10 3.81
N LYS A 47 -4.27 -23.77 3.55
CA LYS A 47 -4.55 -23.21 2.23
C LYS A 47 -3.48 -23.60 1.20
N LEU A 48 -2.18 -23.50 1.53
CA LEU A 48 -1.11 -23.97 0.65
C LEU A 48 -1.26 -25.46 0.33
N ALA A 49 -1.54 -26.28 1.33
CA ALA A 49 -1.76 -27.73 1.12
C ALA A 49 -2.94 -28.00 0.18
N ALA A 50 -4.06 -27.29 0.35
CA ALA A 50 -5.24 -27.42 -0.50
C ALA A 50 -4.96 -27.01 -1.97
N LEU A 51 -4.27 -25.87 -2.18
CA LEU A 51 -3.90 -25.40 -3.51
C LEU A 51 -2.92 -26.35 -4.21
N THR A 52 -1.94 -26.87 -3.48
CA THR A 52 -0.98 -27.87 -3.97
C THR A 52 -1.71 -29.17 -4.36
N ALA A 53 -2.60 -29.66 -3.50
CA ALA A 53 -3.39 -30.86 -3.78
C ALA A 53 -4.31 -30.68 -5.00
N ALA A 54 -4.82 -29.46 -5.22
CA ALA A 54 -5.60 -29.09 -6.41
C ALA A 54 -4.75 -28.93 -7.69
N GLY A 55 -3.41 -28.97 -7.58
CA GLY A 55 -2.48 -28.78 -8.69
C GLY A 55 -2.46 -27.35 -9.22
N LYS A 56 -2.78 -26.36 -8.38
CA LYS A 56 -2.80 -24.94 -8.73
C LYS A 56 -1.45 -24.25 -8.47
N ILE A 57 -0.62 -24.79 -7.59
CA ILE A 57 0.68 -24.25 -7.20
C ILE A 57 1.70 -25.38 -6.96
N SER A 58 2.98 -25.04 -6.98
CA SER A 58 4.08 -25.94 -6.62
C SER A 58 4.06 -26.34 -5.14
N PRO A 59 4.50 -27.55 -4.79
CA PRO A 59 4.79 -27.95 -3.41
C PRO A 59 5.86 -27.07 -2.73
N ASP A 60 6.69 -26.41 -3.53
CA ASP A 60 7.72 -25.47 -3.05
C ASP A 60 7.18 -24.09 -2.66
N SER A 61 5.86 -23.92 -2.68
CA SER A 61 5.20 -22.71 -2.20
C SER A 61 5.37 -22.50 -0.69
N ARG A 62 5.54 -21.26 -0.24
CA ARG A 62 5.93 -20.91 1.15
C ARG A 62 5.05 -19.81 1.73
N VAL A 63 5.03 -19.75 3.06
CA VAL A 63 4.55 -18.59 3.83
C VAL A 63 5.77 -17.86 4.38
N LEU A 64 5.94 -16.60 4.06
CA LEU A 64 7.01 -15.75 4.57
C LEU A 64 6.45 -14.76 5.58
N PHE A 65 6.72 -14.99 6.87
CA PHE A 65 6.41 -14.06 7.93
C PHE A 65 7.51 -13.01 8.05
N VAL A 66 7.15 -11.73 8.08
CA VAL A 66 8.10 -10.62 8.24
C VAL A 66 7.89 -9.96 9.58
N ASN A 67 8.79 -10.20 10.53
CA ASN A 67 8.76 -9.56 11.84
C ASN A 67 9.25 -8.11 11.76
N ASP A 68 8.38 -7.14 11.99
CA ASP A 68 8.69 -5.70 12.00
C ASP A 68 9.22 -5.23 13.36
N GLY A 69 10.19 -5.94 13.91
CA GLY A 69 10.81 -5.60 15.19
C GLY A 69 9.83 -5.68 16.37
N SER A 70 9.07 -6.75 16.47
CA SER A 70 8.12 -7.01 17.57
C SER A 70 8.84 -7.02 18.93
N LYS A 71 8.10 -6.68 19.98
CA LYS A 71 8.57 -6.67 21.37
C LYS A 71 8.04 -7.84 22.21
N ASP A 72 7.08 -8.56 21.67
CA ASP A 72 6.48 -9.78 22.22
C ASP A 72 7.16 -11.04 21.68
N ARG A 73 6.56 -12.21 21.84
CA ARG A 73 7.10 -13.48 21.38
C ARG A 73 6.86 -13.78 19.90
N THR A 74 6.42 -12.83 19.10
CA THR A 74 6.12 -13.04 17.66
C THR A 74 7.30 -13.68 16.93
N TRP A 75 8.54 -13.18 17.11
CA TRP A 75 9.71 -13.74 16.42
C TRP A 75 10.06 -15.16 16.90
N GLU A 76 9.94 -15.43 18.19
CA GLU A 76 10.16 -16.78 18.73
C GLU A 76 9.17 -17.78 18.16
N LEU A 77 7.90 -17.39 18.01
CA LEU A 77 6.87 -18.22 17.39
C LEU A 77 7.17 -18.50 15.92
N ILE A 78 7.64 -17.48 15.14
CA ILE A 78 8.04 -17.68 13.74
C ILE A 78 9.19 -18.68 13.64
N ARG A 79 10.22 -18.57 14.47
CA ARG A 79 11.31 -19.55 14.54
C ARG A 79 10.81 -20.95 14.86
N GLY A 80 9.89 -21.06 15.82
CA GLY A 80 9.29 -22.33 16.19
C GLY A 80 8.43 -22.95 15.09
N LEU A 81 7.76 -22.16 14.27
CA LEU A 81 7.02 -22.61 13.09
C LEU A 81 7.97 -23.13 12.02
N HIS A 82 9.01 -22.37 11.68
CA HIS A 82 10.03 -22.77 10.70
C HIS A 82 10.71 -24.08 11.08
N ALA A 83 11.11 -24.23 12.34
CA ALA A 83 11.76 -25.46 12.82
C ALA A 83 10.86 -26.73 12.73
N ARG A 84 9.53 -26.57 12.70
CA ARG A 84 8.57 -27.69 12.61
C ARG A 84 8.14 -27.98 11.19
N ASP A 85 8.07 -26.96 10.34
CA ASP A 85 7.56 -27.05 8.99
C ASP A 85 8.33 -26.07 8.08
N PRO A 86 9.14 -26.57 7.15
CA PRO A 86 9.97 -25.74 6.26
C PRO A 86 9.14 -24.86 5.31
N ARG A 87 7.82 -25.09 5.19
CA ARG A 87 6.96 -24.20 4.42
C ARG A 87 6.83 -22.81 5.03
N PHE A 88 7.15 -22.63 6.31
CA PHE A 88 7.14 -21.34 7.00
C PHE A 88 8.53 -20.73 7.05
N LEU A 89 8.73 -19.65 6.35
CA LEU A 89 9.95 -18.85 6.35
C LEU A 89 9.78 -17.62 7.25
N GLY A 90 10.89 -17.01 7.67
CA GLY A 90 10.87 -15.84 8.53
C GLY A 90 11.92 -14.81 8.14
N ALA A 91 11.54 -13.53 8.09
CA ALA A 91 12.46 -12.41 7.96
C ALA A 91 12.30 -11.49 9.18
N ASP A 92 13.39 -11.25 9.92
CA ASP A 92 13.40 -10.40 11.09
C ASP A 92 14.04 -9.05 10.78
N LEU A 93 13.31 -7.97 10.89
CA LEU A 93 13.83 -6.63 10.68
C LEU A 93 14.59 -6.14 11.94
N THR A 94 15.66 -5.38 11.72
CA THR A 94 16.49 -4.84 12.83
C THR A 94 15.71 -3.97 13.81
N ARG A 95 14.62 -3.34 13.38
CA ARG A 95 13.70 -2.51 14.19
C ARG A 95 12.39 -2.32 13.47
N ASN A 96 11.37 -1.84 14.16
CA ASN A 96 10.11 -1.45 13.55
C ASN A 96 10.32 -0.35 12.47
N ARG A 97 9.83 -0.62 11.27
CA ARG A 97 9.89 0.24 10.08
C ARG A 97 8.51 0.61 9.56
N GLY A 98 7.46 0.06 10.19
CA GLY A 98 6.06 0.22 9.81
C GLY A 98 5.63 -0.78 8.74
N HIS A 99 4.33 -1.07 8.74
CA HIS A 99 3.69 -2.11 7.95
C HIS A 99 4.12 -2.15 6.47
N GLN A 100 4.14 -0.99 5.78
CA GLN A 100 4.48 -0.93 4.36
C GLN A 100 5.94 -1.33 4.07
N ASN A 101 6.89 -0.93 4.94
CA ASN A 101 8.29 -1.31 4.78
C ASN A 101 8.51 -2.78 5.10
N ALA A 102 7.82 -3.32 6.11
CA ALA A 102 7.86 -4.75 6.42
C ALA A 102 7.29 -5.58 5.27
N LEU A 103 6.15 -5.16 4.72
CA LEU A 103 5.55 -5.79 3.54
C LEU A 103 6.50 -5.75 2.34
N LEU A 104 7.10 -4.58 2.06
CA LEU A 104 8.08 -4.46 0.98
C LEU A 104 9.29 -5.37 1.21
N ALA A 105 9.79 -5.47 2.45
CA ALA A 105 10.89 -6.37 2.78
C ALA A 105 10.56 -7.81 2.42
N GLY A 106 9.38 -8.29 2.78
CA GLY A 106 8.92 -9.63 2.43
C GLY A 106 8.77 -9.84 0.93
N LEU A 107 8.15 -8.89 0.21
CA LEU A 107 7.99 -8.98 -1.24
C LEU A 107 9.34 -8.99 -1.97
N MET A 108 10.32 -8.19 -1.52
CA MET A 108 11.66 -8.18 -2.12
C MET A 108 12.46 -9.45 -1.77
N THR A 109 12.27 -10.03 -0.59
CA THR A 109 12.85 -11.33 -0.22
C THR A 109 12.26 -12.47 -1.06
N ALA A 110 10.96 -12.43 -1.35
CA ALA A 110 10.26 -13.44 -2.15
C ALA A 110 10.53 -13.32 -3.66
N LYS A 111 10.87 -12.12 -4.16
CA LYS A 111 10.91 -11.75 -5.58
C LYS A 111 11.68 -12.73 -6.48
N ASP A 112 12.85 -13.16 -6.06
CA ASP A 112 13.71 -14.03 -6.86
C ASP A 112 13.43 -15.53 -6.64
N ARG A 113 12.55 -15.85 -5.70
CA ARG A 113 12.25 -17.20 -5.20
C ARG A 113 10.83 -17.71 -5.53
N CYS A 114 9.97 -16.86 -6.06
CA CYS A 114 8.59 -17.21 -6.38
C CYS A 114 8.21 -16.76 -7.79
N ASP A 115 7.16 -17.35 -8.34
CA ASP A 115 6.53 -16.91 -9.58
C ASP A 115 5.43 -15.88 -9.32
N MET A 116 4.82 -15.98 -8.14
CA MET A 116 3.82 -15.04 -7.65
C MET A 116 3.90 -14.90 -6.12
N ALA A 117 3.61 -13.71 -5.61
CA ALA A 117 3.49 -13.46 -4.18
C ALA A 117 2.15 -12.82 -3.86
N ILE A 118 1.51 -13.25 -2.78
CA ILE A 118 0.31 -12.65 -2.23
C ILE A 118 0.67 -11.97 -0.89
N SER A 119 0.41 -10.68 -0.80
CA SER A 119 0.50 -9.92 0.46
C SER A 119 -0.81 -9.98 1.21
N MET A 120 -0.78 -10.21 2.52
CA MET A 120 -1.96 -10.22 3.38
C MET A 120 -1.61 -9.85 4.82
N ASP A 121 -2.61 -9.34 5.56
CA ASP A 121 -2.44 -8.99 6.97
C ASP A 121 -2.45 -10.22 7.88
N ALA A 122 -1.71 -10.17 9.00
CA ALA A 122 -1.64 -11.26 9.97
C ALA A 122 -2.93 -11.46 10.78
N ASP A 123 -3.84 -10.47 10.83
CA ASP A 123 -4.99 -10.41 11.73
C ASP A 123 -6.21 -11.25 11.27
N LEU A 124 -6.07 -12.02 10.20
CA LEU A 124 -7.10 -12.89 9.61
C LEU A 124 -8.41 -12.16 9.22
N GLN A 125 -8.36 -10.84 9.00
CA GLN A 125 -9.53 -10.10 8.52
C GLN A 125 -9.75 -10.28 7.02
N ASP A 126 -8.67 -10.52 6.27
CA ASP A 126 -8.75 -10.82 4.85
C ASP A 126 -9.11 -12.29 4.65
N ASP A 127 -10.04 -12.55 3.74
CA ASP A 127 -10.53 -13.90 3.49
C ASP A 127 -9.46 -14.77 2.83
N VAL A 128 -8.98 -15.78 3.53
CA VAL A 128 -7.96 -16.71 3.03
C VAL A 128 -8.47 -17.50 1.80
N ASP A 129 -9.79 -17.69 1.67
CA ASP A 129 -10.35 -18.41 0.53
C ASP A 129 -10.30 -17.60 -0.78
N ALA A 130 -10.20 -16.28 -0.72
CA ALA A 130 -9.99 -15.44 -1.90
C ALA A 130 -8.63 -15.71 -2.60
N VAL A 131 -7.66 -16.35 -1.93
CA VAL A 131 -6.38 -16.78 -2.53
C VAL A 131 -6.61 -17.67 -3.75
N ASP A 132 -7.59 -18.59 -3.71
CA ASP A 132 -7.91 -19.46 -4.84
C ASP A 132 -8.25 -18.65 -6.10
N ALA A 133 -9.15 -17.67 -5.96
CA ALA A 133 -9.57 -16.83 -7.07
C ALA A 133 -8.44 -15.89 -7.55
N MET A 134 -7.55 -15.46 -6.66
CA MET A 134 -6.37 -14.67 -7.05
C MET A 134 -5.39 -15.48 -7.88
N VAL A 135 -5.12 -16.73 -7.49
CA VAL A 135 -4.26 -17.66 -8.24
C VAL A 135 -4.90 -17.97 -9.61
N ASP A 136 -6.22 -18.20 -9.65
CA ASP A 136 -6.92 -18.44 -10.91
C ASP A 136 -6.85 -17.23 -11.85
N ALA A 137 -6.97 -16.01 -11.33
CA ALA A 137 -6.81 -14.77 -12.13
C ALA A 137 -5.37 -14.58 -12.64
N TYR A 138 -4.36 -14.96 -11.86
CA TYR A 138 -2.96 -14.97 -12.30
C TYR A 138 -2.76 -15.97 -13.45
N HIS A 139 -3.30 -17.19 -13.37
CA HIS A 139 -3.24 -18.17 -14.46
C HIS A 139 -4.00 -17.71 -15.72
N GLN A 140 -4.96 -16.78 -15.59
CA GLN A 140 -5.64 -16.12 -16.72
C GLN A 140 -4.82 -14.97 -17.32
N GLY A 141 -3.62 -14.69 -16.80
CA GLY A 141 -2.68 -13.70 -17.33
C GLY A 141 -2.68 -12.35 -16.64
N CYS A 142 -3.29 -12.22 -15.45
CA CYS A 142 -3.15 -11.02 -14.63
C CYS A 142 -1.80 -11.01 -13.90
N ASP A 143 -1.06 -9.91 -13.99
CA ASP A 143 0.19 -9.72 -13.26
C ASP A 143 -0.05 -9.23 -11.83
N ILE A 144 -1.12 -8.47 -11.64
CA ILE A 144 -1.49 -7.90 -10.34
C ILE A 144 -2.98 -8.16 -10.13
N VAL A 145 -3.32 -8.83 -9.01
CA VAL A 145 -4.72 -9.06 -8.64
C VAL A 145 -5.01 -8.40 -7.30
N TYR A 146 -5.92 -7.43 -7.30
CA TYR A 146 -6.33 -6.71 -6.11
C TYR A 146 -7.48 -7.41 -5.40
N GLY A 147 -7.32 -7.67 -4.10
CA GLY A 147 -8.42 -8.00 -3.22
C GLY A 147 -9.26 -6.75 -2.93
N VAL A 148 -10.53 -6.79 -3.31
CA VAL A 148 -11.47 -5.68 -3.11
C VAL A 148 -12.57 -6.12 -2.14
N ARG A 149 -12.84 -5.32 -1.13
CA ARG A 149 -13.87 -5.64 -0.14
C ARG A 149 -15.25 -5.45 -0.73
N SER A 150 -16.04 -6.52 -0.81
CA SER A 150 -17.34 -6.59 -1.51
C SER A 150 -18.47 -5.78 -0.86
N SER A 151 -18.45 -5.50 0.44
CA SER A 151 -19.49 -4.68 1.05
C SER A 151 -19.08 -3.91 2.30
N ARG A 152 -19.47 -2.63 2.36
CA ARG A 152 -19.53 -1.81 3.58
C ARG A 152 -20.94 -1.81 4.17
N LYS A 153 -21.67 -2.92 4.13
CA LYS A 153 -23.07 -2.98 4.59
C LYS A 153 -23.24 -2.63 6.08
N LYS A 154 -22.18 -2.73 6.89
CA LYS A 154 -22.17 -2.38 8.32
C LYS A 154 -21.69 -0.94 8.61
N ASP A 155 -21.24 -0.16 7.60
CA ASP A 155 -20.78 1.21 7.83
C ASP A 155 -21.95 2.19 7.89
N THR A 156 -21.93 3.08 8.89
CA THR A 156 -22.89 4.19 9.00
C THR A 156 -22.79 5.11 7.79
N PHE A 157 -23.91 5.72 7.37
CA PHE A 157 -23.97 6.67 6.23
C PHE A 157 -22.86 7.72 6.28
N PHE A 158 -22.55 8.24 7.47
CA PHE A 158 -21.49 9.24 7.67
C PHE A 158 -20.09 8.68 7.36
N LYS A 159 -19.76 7.45 7.78
CA LYS A 159 -18.47 6.81 7.48
C LYS A 159 -18.32 6.54 5.98
N ARG A 160 -19.39 6.12 5.32
CA ARG A 160 -19.40 5.89 3.87
C ARG A 160 -19.20 7.19 3.10
N PHE A 161 -19.93 8.26 3.45
CA PHE A 161 -19.81 9.57 2.82
C PHE A 161 -18.40 10.17 2.99
N THR A 162 -17.86 10.13 4.20
CA THR A 162 -16.50 10.64 4.48
C THR A 162 -15.42 9.85 3.73
N ALA A 163 -15.56 8.53 3.61
CA ALA A 163 -14.62 7.70 2.84
C ALA A 163 -14.73 7.98 1.33
N GLU A 164 -15.93 8.10 0.76
CA GLU A 164 -16.11 8.47 -0.65
C GLU A 164 -15.57 9.87 -0.95
N ALA A 165 -15.84 10.84 -0.08
CA ALA A 165 -15.28 12.20 -0.20
C ALA A 165 -13.74 12.18 -0.15
N PHE A 166 -13.17 11.35 0.73
CA PHE A 166 -11.73 11.14 0.84
C PHE A 166 -11.13 10.58 -0.47
N TYR A 167 -11.68 9.49 -1.02
CA TYR A 167 -11.17 8.92 -2.28
C TYR A 167 -11.34 9.87 -3.46
N ARG A 168 -12.45 10.62 -3.54
CA ARG A 168 -12.64 11.65 -4.56
C ARG A 168 -11.61 12.77 -4.44
N LEU A 169 -11.28 13.18 -3.22
CA LEU A 169 -10.24 14.17 -2.95
C LEU A 169 -8.87 13.64 -3.39
N MET A 170 -8.50 12.42 -3.01
CA MET A 170 -7.25 11.75 -3.39
C MET A 170 -7.09 11.71 -4.92
N ASN A 171 -8.12 11.23 -5.64
CA ASN A 171 -8.09 11.18 -7.10
C ASN A 171 -8.01 12.58 -7.73
N ARG A 172 -8.77 13.56 -7.20
CA ARG A 172 -8.69 14.95 -7.66
C ARG A 172 -7.32 15.58 -7.43
N MET A 173 -6.67 15.19 -6.33
CA MET A 173 -5.30 15.60 -5.97
C MET A 173 -4.23 14.82 -6.75
N GLY A 174 -4.60 13.85 -7.61
CA GLY A 174 -3.69 13.16 -8.53
C GLY A 174 -3.04 11.90 -7.93
N ALA A 175 -3.52 11.41 -6.80
CA ALA A 175 -3.20 10.10 -6.28
C ALA A 175 -4.18 9.08 -6.88
N GLU A 176 -3.80 8.43 -7.98
CA GLU A 176 -4.59 7.35 -8.57
C GLU A 176 -4.55 6.15 -7.63
N THR A 177 -5.62 5.93 -6.90
CA THR A 177 -5.76 4.78 -6.00
C THR A 177 -6.94 3.93 -6.45
N VAL A 178 -6.76 2.61 -6.49
CA VAL A 178 -7.87 1.69 -6.73
C VAL A 178 -8.86 1.78 -5.57
N PHE A 179 -10.14 2.01 -5.88
CA PHE A 179 -11.16 2.21 -4.85
C PHE A 179 -11.31 0.97 -3.96
N ASN A 180 -11.29 1.15 -2.66
CA ASN A 180 -11.56 0.14 -1.63
C ASN A 180 -10.63 -1.09 -1.61
N HIS A 181 -9.41 -1.01 -2.25
CA HIS A 181 -8.44 -2.10 -2.14
C HIS A 181 -7.69 -2.07 -0.80
N ALA A 182 -7.40 -3.26 -0.29
CA ALA A 182 -6.52 -3.47 0.85
C ALA A 182 -5.06 -3.69 0.37
N ASP A 183 -4.13 -3.91 1.31
CA ASP A 183 -2.79 -4.40 0.97
C ASP A 183 -2.81 -5.90 0.63
N TYR A 184 -4.00 -6.51 0.55
CA TYR A 184 -4.26 -7.85 0.08
C TYR A 184 -4.25 -7.88 -1.45
N ARG A 185 -3.16 -8.40 -2.02
CA ARG A 185 -2.96 -8.46 -3.47
C ARG A 185 -2.00 -9.55 -3.86
N LEU A 186 -2.23 -10.13 -5.05
CA LEU A 186 -1.27 -10.99 -5.73
C LEU A 186 -0.43 -10.15 -6.70
N MET A 187 0.86 -10.43 -6.77
CA MET A 187 1.79 -9.85 -7.73
C MET A 187 2.63 -10.96 -8.37
N SER A 188 2.71 -10.99 -9.71
CA SER A 188 3.63 -11.87 -10.45
C SER A 188 5.09 -11.49 -10.19
N ARG A 189 6.04 -12.40 -10.46
CA ARG A 189 7.48 -12.12 -10.42
C ARG A 189 7.82 -10.86 -11.22
N ARG A 190 7.27 -10.73 -12.44
CA ARG A 190 7.46 -9.55 -13.29
C ARG A 190 6.96 -8.27 -12.61
N ALA A 191 5.83 -8.32 -11.92
CA ALA A 191 5.31 -7.19 -11.17
C ALA A 191 6.18 -6.84 -9.95
N LEU A 192 6.74 -7.84 -9.27
CA LEU A 192 7.69 -7.64 -8.18
C LEU A 192 9.02 -7.03 -8.67
N GLU A 193 9.52 -7.48 -9.82
CA GLU A 193 10.68 -6.87 -10.48
C GLU A 193 10.41 -5.41 -10.85
N GLY A 194 9.23 -5.11 -11.40
CA GLY A 194 8.77 -3.74 -11.65
C GLY A 194 8.74 -2.91 -10.36
N LEU A 195 8.15 -3.44 -9.28
CA LEU A 195 8.09 -2.78 -7.98
C LEU A 195 9.50 -2.50 -7.41
N SER A 196 10.46 -3.40 -7.63
CA SER A 196 11.84 -3.27 -7.13
C SER A 196 12.60 -2.06 -7.69
N GLN A 197 12.14 -1.52 -8.83
CA GLN A 197 12.73 -0.35 -9.46
C GLN A 197 12.30 0.98 -8.80
N PHE A 198 11.19 0.97 -8.05
CA PHE A 198 10.72 2.12 -7.29
C PHE A 198 11.53 2.22 -5.99
N LYS A 199 12.40 3.23 -5.93
CA LYS A 199 13.36 3.41 -4.82
C LYS A 199 12.93 4.45 -3.80
N GLU A 200 11.72 4.98 -3.91
CA GLU A 200 11.21 6.01 -3.00
C GLU A 200 11.30 5.56 -1.53
N VAL A 201 11.89 6.42 -0.70
CA VAL A 201 11.95 6.23 0.77
C VAL A 201 10.57 6.50 1.38
N ASN A 202 9.83 7.44 0.80
CA ASN A 202 8.43 7.75 1.11
C ASN A 202 7.49 6.71 0.49
N LEU A 203 7.50 5.51 1.04
CA LEU A 203 6.78 4.38 0.48
C LEU A 203 5.26 4.51 0.67
N PHE A 204 4.52 4.51 -0.45
CA PHE A 204 3.06 4.40 -0.47
C PHE A 204 2.64 3.33 -1.47
N LEU A 205 2.71 2.06 -1.05
CA LEU A 205 2.49 0.89 -1.93
C LEU A 205 1.16 0.93 -2.66
N ARG A 206 0.09 1.46 -2.02
CA ARG A 206 -1.24 1.58 -2.65
C ARG A 206 -1.26 2.52 -3.86
N GLY A 207 -0.33 3.45 -3.93
CA GLY A 207 -0.18 4.35 -5.07
C GLY A 207 0.87 3.88 -6.06
N ILE A 208 1.96 3.26 -5.58
CA ILE A 208 3.08 2.81 -6.42
C ILE A 208 2.68 1.59 -7.28
N VAL A 209 2.00 0.60 -6.69
CA VAL A 209 1.65 -0.63 -7.40
C VAL A 209 0.82 -0.39 -8.66
N PRO A 210 -0.22 0.48 -8.69
CA PRO A 210 -0.91 0.83 -9.93
C PRO A 210 -0.02 1.49 -10.99
N MET A 211 1.03 2.22 -10.59
CA MET A 211 1.96 2.90 -11.50
C MET A 211 2.85 1.92 -12.28
N ILE A 212 2.98 0.66 -11.83
CA ILE A 212 3.74 -0.38 -12.55
C ILE A 212 3.13 -0.63 -13.94
N GLY A 213 1.79 -0.52 -14.10
CA GLY A 213 1.11 -0.50 -15.40
C GLY A 213 0.95 -1.86 -16.07
N TYR A 214 1.17 -2.98 -15.36
CA TYR A 214 0.93 -4.32 -15.90
C TYR A 214 -0.56 -4.71 -15.86
N THR A 215 -0.88 -5.89 -16.44
CA THR A 215 -2.26 -6.39 -16.50
C THR A 215 -2.83 -6.61 -15.09
N THR A 216 -3.97 -5.98 -14.80
CA THR A 216 -4.60 -6.04 -13.48
C THR A 216 -5.92 -6.80 -13.48
N GLY A 217 -6.19 -7.49 -12.38
CA GLY A 217 -7.47 -8.12 -12.08
C GLY A 217 -7.97 -7.70 -10.68
N THR A 218 -9.23 -8.02 -10.38
CA THR A 218 -9.83 -7.80 -9.07
C THR A 218 -10.56 -9.04 -8.60
N VAL A 219 -10.41 -9.37 -7.32
CA VAL A 219 -11.16 -10.44 -6.64
C VAL A 219 -11.89 -9.82 -5.48
N GLU A 220 -13.22 -9.96 -5.45
CA GLU A 220 -14.04 -9.49 -4.34
C GLU A 220 -14.03 -10.49 -3.20
N TYR A 221 -13.92 -10.01 -1.96
CA TYR A 221 -14.00 -10.83 -0.77
C TYR A 221 -14.76 -10.12 0.36
N GLU A 222 -15.30 -10.90 1.29
CA GLU A 222 -15.93 -10.37 2.50
C GLU A 222 -14.89 -10.24 3.62
N ARG A 223 -14.83 -9.07 4.24
CA ARG A 223 -13.92 -8.86 5.37
C ARG A 223 -14.47 -9.52 6.62
N GLY A 224 -13.68 -10.43 7.20
CA GLY A 224 -13.96 -11.05 8.49
C GLY A 224 -13.86 -10.08 9.68
N GLU A 225 -14.36 -10.50 10.82
CA GLU A 225 -14.11 -9.84 12.11
C GLU A 225 -12.67 -10.20 12.56
N ARG A 226 -12.01 -9.28 13.26
CA ARG A 226 -10.68 -9.56 13.82
C ARG A 226 -10.76 -10.72 14.79
N PHE A 227 -9.80 -11.63 14.67
CA PHE A 227 -9.70 -12.77 15.60
C PHE A 227 -9.33 -12.29 17.01
N ALA A 228 -8.47 -11.26 17.15
CA ALA A 228 -8.08 -10.64 18.42
C ALA A 228 -7.67 -9.16 18.22
N GLY A 229 -7.74 -8.34 19.27
CA GLY A 229 -7.28 -6.95 19.34
C GLY A 229 -8.34 -5.89 19.01
N GLU A 230 -8.20 -4.68 19.61
CA GLU A 230 -9.08 -3.54 19.37
C GLU A 230 -8.54 -2.58 18.30
N SER A 231 -9.36 -2.24 17.30
CA SER A 231 -9.03 -1.21 16.32
C SER A 231 -9.44 0.17 16.79
N LYS A 232 -8.51 0.95 17.34
CA LYS A 232 -8.68 2.39 17.56
C LYS A 232 -7.93 3.16 16.48
N TYR A 233 -8.59 3.44 15.35
CA TYR A 233 -8.07 4.40 14.37
C TYR A 233 -8.69 5.78 14.64
N PRO A 234 -8.01 6.67 15.37
CA PRO A 234 -8.50 8.03 15.60
C PRO A 234 -8.47 8.83 14.30
N LEU A 235 -9.45 9.74 14.12
CA LEU A 235 -9.56 10.63 12.94
C LEU A 235 -8.23 11.32 12.59
N LYS A 236 -7.43 11.68 13.58
CA LYS A 236 -6.10 12.28 13.41
C LYS A 236 -5.15 11.40 12.57
N LYS A 237 -5.16 10.07 12.81
CA LYS A 237 -4.33 9.13 12.02
C LYS A 237 -4.84 9.00 10.58
N MET A 238 -6.16 9.04 10.35
CA MET A 238 -6.73 9.00 9.01
C MET A 238 -6.36 10.25 8.20
N VAL A 239 -6.44 11.44 8.81
CA VAL A 239 -6.04 12.70 8.16
C VAL A 239 -4.54 12.72 7.87
N ALA A 240 -3.70 12.29 8.81
CA ALA A 240 -2.26 12.19 8.60
C ALA A 240 -1.92 11.25 7.43
N PHE A 241 -2.54 10.06 7.36
CA PHE A 241 -2.36 9.11 6.27
C PHE A 241 -2.81 9.68 4.91
N ALA A 242 -3.90 10.48 4.92
CA ALA A 242 -4.37 11.18 3.73
C ALA A 242 -3.35 12.20 3.21
N LEU A 243 -2.87 13.06 4.10
CA LEU A 243 -1.88 14.08 3.77
C LEU A 243 -0.58 13.44 3.28
N GLU A 244 -0.13 12.37 3.93
CA GLU A 244 1.05 11.61 3.53
C GLU A 244 0.88 11.04 2.11
N GLY A 245 -0.24 10.39 1.81
CA GLY A 245 -0.54 9.85 0.48
C GLY A 245 -0.59 10.94 -0.59
N ILE A 246 -1.28 12.06 -0.33
CA ILE A 246 -1.37 13.19 -1.28
C ILE A 246 0.01 13.80 -1.55
N THR A 247 0.78 14.09 -0.50
CA THR A 247 2.08 14.76 -0.64
C THR A 247 3.18 13.82 -1.15
N SER A 248 3.02 12.50 -1.03
CA SER A 248 3.94 11.52 -1.61
C SER A 248 3.73 11.31 -3.12
N LEU A 249 2.47 11.36 -3.58
CA LEU A 249 2.13 11.02 -4.97
C LEU A 249 1.82 12.23 -5.86
N SER A 250 1.66 13.43 -5.30
CA SER A 250 1.15 14.56 -6.07
C SER A 250 1.80 15.90 -5.69
N THR A 251 2.11 16.70 -6.70
CA THR A 251 2.55 18.08 -6.55
C THR A 251 1.38 19.09 -6.63
N LYS A 252 0.14 18.62 -6.77
CA LYS A 252 -1.05 19.50 -6.87
C LYS A 252 -1.23 20.45 -5.69
N PRO A 253 -0.96 20.05 -4.41
CA PRO A 253 -1.04 20.99 -3.29
C PRO A 253 -0.17 22.24 -3.48
N ILE A 254 1.05 22.08 -3.99
CA ILE A 254 1.95 23.24 -4.27
C ILE A 254 1.34 24.11 -5.37
N ARG A 255 0.83 23.51 -6.46
CA ARG A 255 0.20 24.26 -7.55
C ARG A 255 -1.05 25.02 -7.11
N MET A 256 -1.85 24.44 -6.17
CA MET A 256 -3.00 25.13 -5.60
C MET A 256 -2.59 26.34 -4.77
N VAL A 257 -1.53 26.23 -3.97
CA VAL A 257 -0.96 27.37 -3.21
C VAL A 257 -0.46 28.45 -4.15
N THR A 258 0.25 28.07 -5.22
CA THR A 258 0.72 29.03 -6.26
C THR A 258 -0.46 29.72 -6.92
N GLY A 259 -1.51 28.97 -7.30
CA GLY A 259 -2.73 29.53 -7.90
C GLY A 259 -3.46 30.51 -6.97
N LEU A 260 -3.58 30.16 -5.69
CA LEU A 260 -4.17 31.04 -4.67
C LEU A 260 -3.33 32.31 -4.47
N GLY A 261 -2.00 32.17 -4.39
CA GLY A 261 -1.08 33.31 -4.31
C GLY A 261 -1.22 34.26 -5.50
N PHE A 262 -1.31 33.71 -6.72
CA PHE A 262 -1.55 34.50 -7.93
C PHE A 262 -2.90 35.24 -7.92
N LEU A 263 -3.96 34.57 -7.45
CA LEU A 263 -5.28 35.20 -7.30
C LEU A 263 -5.23 36.36 -6.31
N ILE A 264 -4.58 36.19 -5.16
CA ILE A 264 -4.42 37.25 -4.15
C ILE A 264 -3.59 38.41 -4.71
N PHE A 265 -2.53 38.14 -5.50
CA PHE A 265 -1.74 39.15 -6.17
C PHE A 265 -2.59 39.98 -7.12
N LEU A 266 -3.45 39.36 -7.94
CA LEU A 266 -4.38 40.08 -8.82
C LEU A 266 -5.35 40.98 -8.04
N VAL A 267 -5.94 40.45 -6.97
CA VAL A 267 -6.82 41.23 -6.09
C VAL A 267 -6.09 42.41 -5.46
N SER A 268 -4.83 42.19 -5.03
CA SER A 268 -3.99 43.27 -4.47
C SER A 268 -3.73 44.39 -5.47
N ILE A 269 -3.48 44.06 -6.75
CA ILE A 269 -3.34 45.07 -7.82
C ILE A 269 -4.64 45.89 -7.99
N LEU A 270 -5.80 45.22 -8.06
CA LEU A 270 -7.09 45.88 -8.17
C LEU A 270 -7.35 46.81 -6.98
N MET A 271 -7.03 46.36 -5.76
CA MET A 271 -7.17 47.17 -4.54
C MET A 271 -6.20 48.36 -4.53
N LEU A 272 -4.99 48.17 -5.07
CA LEU A 272 -4.01 49.29 -5.22
C LEU A 272 -4.57 50.35 -6.17
N ILE A 273 -5.04 49.94 -7.35
CA ILE A 273 -5.66 50.86 -8.34
C ILE A 273 -6.84 51.59 -7.71
N TYR A 274 -7.75 50.87 -7.04
CA TYR A 274 -8.87 51.44 -6.31
C TYR A 274 -8.43 52.50 -5.29
N SER A 275 -7.38 52.22 -4.52
CA SER A 275 -6.86 53.12 -3.49
C SER A 275 -6.28 54.41 -4.12
N ILE A 276 -5.56 54.27 -5.23
CA ILE A 276 -4.99 55.44 -5.97
C ILE A 276 -6.14 56.32 -6.51
N VAL A 277 -7.16 55.74 -7.11
CA VAL A 277 -8.33 56.49 -7.63
C VAL A 277 -9.05 57.22 -6.51
N ARG A 278 -9.29 56.56 -5.36
CA ARG A 278 -9.94 57.18 -4.18
C ARG A 278 -9.10 58.30 -3.59
N TRP A 279 -7.78 58.17 -3.55
CA TRP A 279 -6.88 59.23 -3.13
C TRP A 279 -6.94 60.42 -4.08
N ALA A 280 -6.89 60.21 -5.39
CA ALA A 280 -6.97 61.26 -6.40
C ALA A 280 -8.32 62.00 -6.40
N THR A 281 -9.40 61.36 -6.00
CA THR A 281 -10.74 61.99 -5.87
C THR A 281 -10.98 62.63 -4.49
N GLY A 282 -9.97 62.74 -3.63
CA GLY A 282 -10.08 63.41 -2.31
C GLY A 282 -10.88 62.64 -1.25
N ALA A 283 -11.27 61.38 -1.52
CA ALA A 283 -12.02 60.57 -0.59
C ALA A 283 -11.06 59.72 0.26
N THR A 284 -10.65 60.24 1.42
CA THR A 284 -9.83 59.50 2.38
C THR A 284 -10.58 58.32 3.00
N ILE A 285 -9.92 57.20 3.10
CA ILE A 285 -10.49 55.98 3.67
C ILE A 285 -9.98 55.84 5.13
N LEU A 286 -10.88 55.87 6.09
CA LEU A 286 -10.63 55.46 7.46
C LEU A 286 -10.46 53.92 7.49
N GLY A 287 -9.24 53.38 7.68
CA GLY A 287 -9.01 51.98 7.43
C GLY A 287 -7.96 51.27 8.27
N TRP A 288 -7.58 51.78 9.47
CA TRP A 288 -6.57 51.13 10.32
C TRP A 288 -6.85 49.66 10.61
N ALA A 289 -8.09 49.33 10.96
CA ALA A 289 -8.47 47.96 11.26
C ALA A 289 -8.38 47.03 10.03
N SER A 290 -8.78 47.50 8.86
CA SER A 290 -8.71 46.71 7.63
C SER A 290 -7.27 46.46 7.19
N VAL A 291 -6.37 47.40 7.39
CA VAL A 291 -4.92 47.25 7.10
C VAL A 291 -4.32 46.16 8.02
N ILE A 292 -4.57 46.20 9.33
CA ILE A 292 -4.07 45.22 10.26
C ILE A 292 -4.62 43.83 9.94
N CYS A 293 -5.93 43.66 9.70
CA CYS A 293 -6.52 42.40 9.31
C CYS A 293 -5.90 41.84 8.01
N SER A 294 -5.65 42.71 7.02
CA SER A 294 -5.03 42.30 5.77
C SER A 294 -3.58 41.82 5.97
N VAL A 295 -2.79 42.53 6.79
CA VAL A 295 -1.39 42.12 7.12
C VAL A 295 -1.36 40.75 7.81
N TRP A 296 -2.24 40.53 8.79
CA TRP A 296 -2.33 39.23 9.49
C TRP A 296 -2.80 38.11 8.56
N ALA A 297 -3.79 38.37 7.70
CA ALA A 297 -4.30 37.40 6.74
C ALA A 297 -3.21 36.99 5.72
N ILE A 298 -2.49 37.97 5.16
CA ILE A 298 -1.39 37.72 4.22
C ILE A 298 -0.24 37.02 4.93
N GLY A 299 0.15 37.46 6.13
CA GLY A 299 1.19 36.81 6.93
C GLY A 299 0.85 35.34 7.23
N GLY A 300 -0.40 35.05 7.64
CA GLY A 300 -0.88 33.70 7.88
C GLY A 300 -0.82 32.83 6.62
N LEU A 301 -1.22 33.36 5.46
CA LEU A 301 -1.17 32.67 4.19
C LEU A 301 0.27 32.38 3.72
N ILE A 302 1.21 33.31 3.94
CA ILE A 302 2.63 33.09 3.66
C ILE A 302 3.17 31.96 4.54
N LEU A 303 2.88 31.96 5.84
CA LEU A 303 3.33 30.90 6.75
C LEU A 303 2.74 29.54 6.37
N LEU A 304 1.47 29.48 5.98
CA LEU A 304 0.84 28.25 5.49
C LEU A 304 1.53 27.75 4.21
N SER A 305 1.82 28.65 3.27
CA SER A 305 2.52 28.30 2.02
C SER A 305 3.92 27.78 2.28
N LEU A 306 4.67 28.41 3.18
CA LEU A 306 5.99 27.96 3.61
C LEU A 306 5.92 26.60 4.30
N GLY A 307 4.89 26.35 5.10
CA GLY A 307 4.66 25.07 5.74
C GLY A 307 4.45 23.94 4.72
N ILE A 308 3.64 24.16 3.69
CA ILE A 308 3.42 23.18 2.61
C ILE A 308 4.71 22.94 1.83
N ILE A 309 5.44 23.99 1.46
CA ILE A 309 6.74 23.89 0.78
C ILE A 309 7.74 23.11 1.66
N GLY A 310 7.78 23.41 2.97
CA GLY A 310 8.63 22.72 3.93
C GLY A 310 8.37 21.23 4.00
N GLU A 311 7.11 20.78 3.91
CA GLU A 311 6.74 19.37 3.86
C GLU A 311 7.35 18.67 2.65
N TYR A 312 7.27 19.29 1.45
CA TYR A 312 7.89 18.72 0.25
C TYR A 312 9.42 18.74 0.31
N ILE A 313 10.03 19.79 0.84
CA ILE A 313 11.47 19.84 1.04
C ILE A 313 11.90 18.74 2.00
N GLY A 314 11.15 18.50 3.08
CA GLY A 314 11.39 17.42 4.02
C GLY A 314 11.38 16.04 3.33
N LYS A 315 10.43 15.81 2.43
CA LYS A 315 10.37 14.57 1.63
C LYS A 315 11.54 14.44 0.67
N ILE A 316 11.87 15.49 -0.07
CA ILE A 316 13.04 15.53 -0.98
C ILE A 316 14.33 15.24 -0.20
N TYR A 317 14.47 15.81 1.01
CA TYR A 317 15.63 15.55 1.88
C TYR A 317 15.76 14.07 2.27
N LEU A 318 14.64 13.39 2.57
CA LEU A 318 14.64 11.96 2.88
C LEU A 318 15.02 11.13 1.66
N GLU A 319 14.46 11.45 0.49
CA GLU A 319 14.75 10.79 -0.80
C GLU A 319 16.22 10.96 -1.19
N THR A 320 16.75 12.17 -1.09
CA THR A 320 18.14 12.49 -1.46
C THR A 320 19.16 11.75 -0.59
N LYS A 321 18.81 11.45 0.67
CA LYS A 321 19.67 10.67 1.56
C LYS A 321 19.81 9.20 1.16
N GLY A 322 18.87 8.64 0.40
CA GLY A 322 18.92 7.26 -0.09
C GLY A 322 19.12 6.20 1.02
N ARG A 323 18.61 6.46 2.22
CA ARG A 323 18.74 5.53 3.35
C ARG A 323 17.96 4.25 3.09
N PRO A 324 18.50 3.06 3.48
CA PRO A 324 17.78 1.81 3.31
C PRO A 324 16.43 1.84 4.07
N ARG A 325 15.38 1.44 3.38
CA ARG A 325 14.01 1.40 3.91
C ARG A 325 13.87 0.42 5.06
N PHE A 326 14.56 -0.71 4.96
CA PHE A 326 14.64 -1.76 5.99
C PHE A 326 16.03 -2.40 5.97
N LEU A 327 16.35 -3.11 7.05
CA LEU A 327 17.51 -4.00 7.15
C LEU A 327 17.03 -5.29 7.78
N ILE A 328 17.31 -6.42 7.17
CA ILE A 328 17.02 -7.76 7.69
C ILE A 328 18.15 -8.14 8.63
N ARG A 329 17.82 -8.51 9.86
CA ARG A 329 18.78 -8.98 10.89
C ARG A 329 19.02 -10.47 10.76
N GLU A 330 17.95 -11.21 10.47
CA GLU A 330 17.96 -12.66 10.38
C GLU A 330 16.94 -13.10 9.33
N LEU A 331 17.30 -14.09 8.52
CA LEU A 331 16.44 -14.72 7.54
C LEU A 331 16.44 -16.23 7.82
N LEU A 332 15.25 -16.80 8.07
CA LEU A 332 15.05 -18.24 8.24
C LEU A 332 14.71 -18.81 6.87
N GLU A 333 15.63 -19.59 6.31
CA GLU A 333 15.56 -20.20 4.98
C GLU A 333 15.84 -21.69 5.08
N ASP A 334 15.43 -22.47 4.09
CA ASP A 334 15.82 -23.86 3.94
C ASP A 334 17.35 -23.98 3.80
N GLU A 335 17.95 -25.00 4.42
CA GLU A 335 19.41 -25.18 4.46
C GLU A 335 20.06 -25.36 3.07
N ASP A 336 19.29 -25.81 2.08
CA ASP A 336 19.77 -26.06 0.72
C ASP A 336 20.00 -24.79 -0.13
N GLU A 337 19.47 -23.62 0.27
CA GLU A 337 19.64 -22.34 -0.47
C GLU A 337 20.86 -21.50 -0.02
N LYS A 338 21.58 -21.92 1.02
CA LYS A 338 22.77 -21.19 1.52
C LYS A 338 24.02 -21.31 0.64
N THR A 339 23.94 -22.00 -0.50
CA THR A 339 25.12 -22.35 -1.33
C THR A 339 24.97 -21.88 -2.78
N VAL A 340 24.63 -20.62 -3.02
CA VAL A 340 24.81 -20.00 -4.35
C VAL A 340 25.38 -18.59 -4.19
#